data_31c802051dce676bd89427dd207330b0
#
_entry.id   31c802051dce676bd89427dd207330b0
#
_cell.length_a   1.000
_cell.length_b   1.000
_cell.length_c   1.000
_cell.angle_alpha   90.00
_cell.angle_beta   90.00
_cell.angle_gamma   90.00
#
_symmetry.space_group_name_H-M   'P 1'
#
loop_
_entity.id
_entity.type
_entity.pdbx_description
1 polymer ?
#
loop_
_entity_poly.entity_id
_entity_poly.type
_entity_poly.pdbx_seq_one_letter_code
_entity_poly.pdbx_strand_id
1 'polypeptide(L)'
;MAALLEVSGLKAAYGPTEVLHGIDFKLDEGGITALLGANGAGKTTTLRAVCGTVARSGEIRLMGERIDHKATEDIVRLGVAQVPEGRGTFVNLSVEENLRIGAYIRRARDGVARDIERMYQYFPLLAERRRQQAGTLSGGEQQMLAIARALMLRPRLLVLDEPSFGLAPLVVASIFRIMETVRREERVSILLVEQNAALALELADHAYLLETGRVVMAGTAQEFQRNEQVRRSYLGI
;
A
#
# COMPACT_ATOMS: atom_id res chain seq x y z
N MET A 1 -19.72 6.74 -0.35
CA MET A 1 -18.92 6.67 -1.62
C MET A 1 -18.99 5.23 -2.11
N ALA A 2 -18.75 4.95 -3.39
CA ALA A 2 -18.72 3.57 -3.88
C ALA A 2 -17.45 2.88 -3.34
N ALA A 3 -17.57 1.61 -2.97
CA ALA A 3 -16.42 0.84 -2.54
C ALA A 3 -15.54 0.50 -3.76
N LEU A 4 -14.23 0.78 -3.67
CA LEU A 4 -13.24 0.33 -4.66
C LEU A 4 -12.85 -1.13 -4.41
N LEU A 5 -12.57 -1.47 -3.15
CA LEU A 5 -12.18 -2.80 -2.71
C LEU A 5 -13.15 -3.28 -1.63
N GLU A 6 -13.69 -4.47 -1.81
CA GLU A 6 -14.53 -5.15 -0.82
C GLU A 6 -13.94 -6.54 -0.56
N VAL A 7 -13.78 -6.87 0.69
CA VAL A 7 -13.23 -8.15 1.15
C VAL A 7 -14.21 -8.76 2.14
N SER A 8 -14.64 -10.00 1.88
CA SER A 8 -15.62 -10.70 2.71
C SER A 8 -15.19 -12.13 3.00
N GLY A 9 -15.15 -12.48 4.27
CA GLY A 9 -14.80 -13.80 4.76
C GLY A 9 -13.42 -14.28 4.32
N LEU A 10 -12.46 -13.38 4.13
CA LEU A 10 -11.14 -13.70 3.58
C LEU A 10 -10.35 -14.56 4.54
N LYS A 11 -9.98 -15.75 4.06
CA LYS A 11 -9.00 -16.65 4.68
C LYS A 11 -7.77 -16.73 3.82
N ALA A 12 -6.60 -16.89 4.44
CA ALA A 12 -5.35 -17.10 3.73
C ALA A 12 -4.42 -18.02 4.53
N ALA A 13 -3.63 -18.83 3.82
CA ALA A 13 -2.76 -19.83 4.42
C ALA A 13 -1.40 -19.94 3.71
N TYR A 14 -0.38 -20.31 4.47
CA TYR A 14 0.92 -20.73 3.99
C TYR A 14 1.05 -22.24 4.22
N GLY A 15 0.92 -23.01 3.15
CA GLY A 15 0.84 -24.47 3.29
C GLY A 15 -0.31 -24.88 4.22
N PRO A 16 -0.07 -25.65 5.29
CA PRO A 16 -1.12 -26.08 6.22
C PRO A 16 -1.51 -25.02 7.26
N THR A 17 -0.76 -23.92 7.36
CA THR A 17 -0.97 -22.91 8.41
C THR A 17 -1.90 -21.81 7.93
N GLU A 18 -3.14 -21.80 8.42
CA GLU A 18 -4.09 -20.70 8.20
C GLU A 18 -3.68 -19.49 9.06
N VAL A 19 -3.56 -18.31 8.43
CA VAL A 19 -3.14 -17.05 9.06
C VAL A 19 -4.31 -16.08 9.15
N LEU A 20 -5.20 -16.05 8.15
CA LEU A 20 -6.41 -15.22 8.17
C LEU A 20 -7.64 -16.10 8.35
N HIS A 21 -8.51 -15.72 9.27
CA HIS A 21 -9.62 -16.55 9.76
C HIS A 21 -11.00 -15.97 9.41
N GLY A 22 -11.14 -15.43 8.20
CA GLY A 22 -12.40 -14.83 7.73
C GLY A 22 -12.47 -13.36 8.12
N ILE A 23 -11.66 -12.51 7.48
CA ILE A 23 -11.67 -11.06 7.71
C ILE A 23 -12.55 -10.36 6.68
N ASP A 24 -13.20 -9.29 7.14
CA ASP A 24 -14.05 -8.42 6.36
C ASP A 24 -13.53 -6.99 6.45
N PHE A 25 -13.34 -6.34 5.30
CA PHE A 25 -13.02 -4.91 5.25
C PHE A 25 -13.37 -4.31 3.90
N LYS A 26 -13.43 -2.99 3.84
CA LYS A 26 -13.66 -2.25 2.60
C LYS A 26 -12.75 -1.03 2.50
N LEU A 27 -12.55 -0.57 1.27
CA LEU A 27 -11.86 0.66 0.94
C LEU A 27 -12.71 1.41 -0.09
N ASP A 28 -13.06 2.64 0.22
CA ASP A 28 -13.83 3.51 -0.67
C ASP A 28 -12.94 4.09 -1.79
N GLU A 29 -13.53 4.42 -2.95
CA GLU A 29 -12.82 5.02 -4.07
C GLU A 29 -12.25 6.39 -3.68
N GLY A 30 -10.94 6.59 -3.96
CA GLY A 30 -10.19 7.78 -3.56
C GLY A 30 -9.94 7.88 -2.05
N GLY A 31 -10.28 6.84 -1.27
CA GLY A 31 -10.07 6.80 0.17
C GLY A 31 -8.74 6.15 0.57
N ILE A 32 -8.40 6.29 1.84
CA ILE A 32 -7.28 5.60 2.49
C ILE A 32 -7.82 4.73 3.62
N THR A 33 -7.57 3.43 3.54
CA THR A 33 -7.91 2.48 4.61
C THR A 33 -6.63 1.92 5.22
N ALA A 34 -6.51 1.99 6.53
CA ALA A 34 -5.40 1.43 7.29
C ALA A 34 -5.74 0.06 7.87
N LEU A 35 -4.84 -0.90 7.73
CA LEU A 35 -4.85 -2.16 8.48
C LEU A 35 -3.79 -2.07 9.57
N LEU A 36 -4.23 -2.04 10.80
CA LEU A 36 -3.40 -1.89 11.99
C LEU A 36 -3.26 -3.22 12.73
N GLY A 37 -2.24 -3.36 13.55
CA GLY A 37 -2.03 -4.53 14.39
C GLY A 37 -0.56 -4.81 14.66
N ALA A 38 -0.29 -5.65 15.63
CA ALA A 38 1.07 -6.07 15.99
C ALA A 38 1.70 -6.92 14.87
N ASN A 39 3.02 -7.18 15.00
CA ASN A 39 3.71 -8.11 14.11
C ASN A 39 3.10 -9.51 14.27
N GLY A 40 2.88 -10.18 13.12
CA GLY A 40 2.21 -11.49 13.10
C GLY A 40 0.67 -11.43 13.14
N ALA A 41 0.03 -10.24 13.23
CA ALA A 41 -1.42 -10.13 13.23
C ALA A 41 -2.10 -10.54 11.92
N GLY A 42 -1.34 -10.68 10.81
CA GLY A 42 -1.89 -11.05 9.50
C GLY A 42 -1.93 -9.92 8.49
N LYS A 43 -1.39 -8.74 8.80
CA LYS A 43 -1.43 -7.54 7.95
C LYS A 43 -0.83 -7.78 6.55
N THR A 44 0.45 -8.15 6.46
CA THR A 44 1.13 -8.47 5.18
C THR A 44 0.44 -9.63 4.46
N THR A 45 -0.08 -10.63 5.18
CA THR A 45 -0.81 -11.75 4.59
C THR A 45 -2.10 -11.26 3.93
N THR A 46 -2.80 -10.28 4.52
CA THR A 46 -3.97 -9.64 3.92
C THR A 46 -3.61 -8.96 2.59
N LEU A 47 -2.52 -8.19 2.56
CA LEU A 47 -2.06 -7.57 1.32
C LEU A 47 -1.69 -8.60 0.26
N ARG A 48 -0.97 -9.66 0.65
CA ARG A 48 -0.62 -10.78 -0.25
C ARG A 48 -1.85 -11.49 -0.79
N ALA A 49 -2.88 -11.67 0.03
CA ALA A 49 -4.14 -12.26 -0.42
C ALA A 49 -4.87 -11.35 -1.43
N VAL A 50 -4.95 -10.04 -1.18
CA VAL A 50 -5.51 -9.08 -2.13
C VAL A 50 -4.74 -9.08 -3.45
N CYS A 51 -3.41 -9.14 -3.41
CA CYS A 51 -2.53 -9.15 -4.59
C CYS A 51 -2.40 -10.53 -5.27
N GLY A 52 -2.97 -11.60 -4.71
CA GLY A 52 -2.96 -12.92 -5.32
C GLY A 52 -1.66 -13.71 -5.17
N THR A 53 -0.82 -13.37 -4.19
CA THR A 53 0.49 -14.00 -3.99
C THR A 53 0.52 -15.06 -2.88
N VAL A 54 -0.63 -15.38 -2.29
CA VAL A 54 -0.80 -16.42 -1.27
C VAL A 54 -2.10 -17.20 -1.52
N ALA A 55 -2.15 -18.45 -1.06
CA ALA A 55 -3.38 -19.25 -1.10
C ALA A 55 -4.47 -18.57 -0.29
N ARG A 56 -5.65 -18.39 -0.90
CA ARG A 56 -6.75 -17.63 -0.33
C ARG A 56 -8.11 -18.24 -0.66
N SER A 57 -9.09 -17.95 0.18
CA SER A 57 -10.52 -18.23 -0.04
C SER A 57 -11.35 -17.09 0.56
N GLY A 58 -12.65 -17.08 0.28
CA GLY A 58 -13.53 -15.95 0.57
C GLY A 58 -13.77 -15.13 -0.70
N GLU A 59 -14.27 -13.92 -0.55
CA GLU A 59 -14.61 -13.06 -1.68
C GLU A 59 -13.80 -11.76 -1.63
N ILE A 60 -13.15 -11.41 -2.75
CA ILE A 60 -12.48 -10.12 -2.94
C ILE A 60 -13.03 -9.50 -4.21
N ARG A 61 -13.60 -8.30 -4.10
CA ARG A 61 -14.07 -7.51 -5.23
C ARG A 61 -13.27 -6.23 -5.38
N LEU A 62 -12.84 -5.97 -6.60
CA LEU A 62 -12.22 -4.70 -7.00
C LEU A 62 -13.16 -4.03 -8.01
N MET A 63 -13.67 -2.85 -7.69
CA MET A 63 -14.68 -2.16 -8.53
C MET A 63 -15.88 -3.05 -8.89
N GLY A 64 -16.35 -3.84 -7.94
CA GLY A 64 -17.44 -4.82 -8.13
C GLY A 64 -17.04 -6.13 -8.84
N GLU A 65 -15.87 -6.21 -9.47
CA GLU A 65 -15.38 -7.43 -10.13
C GLU A 65 -14.69 -8.37 -9.14
N ARG A 66 -15.03 -9.64 -9.13
CA ARG A 66 -14.37 -10.65 -8.29
C ARG A 66 -12.96 -10.91 -8.78
N ILE A 67 -11.99 -10.82 -7.83
CA ILE A 67 -10.57 -11.03 -8.11
C ILE A 67 -9.92 -12.15 -7.26
N ASP A 68 -10.67 -12.79 -6.37
CA ASP A 68 -10.17 -13.85 -5.47
C ASP A 68 -9.59 -15.07 -6.22
N HIS A 69 -10.02 -15.30 -7.44
CA HIS A 69 -9.57 -16.41 -8.31
C HIS A 69 -8.55 -15.98 -9.37
N LYS A 70 -8.23 -14.67 -9.46
CA LYS A 70 -7.33 -14.15 -10.51
C LYS A 70 -5.87 -14.36 -10.14
N ALA A 71 -5.03 -14.54 -11.17
CA ALA A 71 -3.58 -14.51 -11.05
C ALA A 71 -3.09 -13.09 -10.72
N THR A 72 -1.92 -12.99 -10.08
CA THR A 72 -1.32 -11.70 -9.67
C THR A 72 -1.19 -10.73 -10.85
N GLU A 73 -0.71 -11.20 -11.99
CA GLU A 73 -0.54 -10.37 -13.19
C GLU A 73 -1.85 -9.79 -13.72
N ASP A 74 -2.97 -10.50 -13.57
CA ASP A 74 -4.28 -9.99 -13.97
C ASP A 74 -4.80 -8.95 -12.97
N ILE A 75 -4.55 -9.15 -11.67
CA ILE A 75 -4.85 -8.17 -10.63
C ILE A 75 -4.06 -6.87 -10.87
N VAL A 76 -2.78 -6.97 -11.23
CA VAL A 76 -1.96 -5.80 -11.58
C VAL A 76 -2.50 -5.09 -12.83
N ARG A 77 -2.97 -5.83 -13.85
CA ARG A 77 -3.60 -5.24 -15.06
C ARG A 77 -4.90 -4.52 -14.78
N LEU A 78 -5.61 -4.86 -13.69
CA LEU A 78 -6.79 -4.14 -13.21
C LEU A 78 -6.43 -2.82 -12.49
N GLY A 79 -5.14 -2.54 -12.29
CA GLY A 79 -4.64 -1.30 -11.69
C GLY A 79 -4.34 -1.41 -10.21
N VAL A 80 -3.96 -2.58 -9.71
CA VAL A 80 -3.43 -2.77 -8.35
C VAL A 80 -1.90 -2.70 -8.41
N ALA A 81 -1.30 -1.77 -7.67
CA ALA A 81 0.15 -1.68 -7.50
C ALA A 81 0.51 -1.94 -6.03
N GLN A 82 1.54 -2.73 -5.79
CA GLN A 82 2.03 -3.04 -4.46
C GLN A 82 3.44 -2.51 -4.24
N VAL A 83 3.66 -1.91 -3.09
CA VAL A 83 4.98 -1.63 -2.51
C VAL A 83 5.14 -2.58 -1.32
N PRO A 84 5.96 -3.62 -1.43
CA PRO A 84 6.15 -4.59 -0.35
C PRO A 84 7.04 -4.01 0.74
N GLU A 85 6.98 -4.62 1.93
CA GLU A 85 8.01 -4.46 2.94
C GLU A 85 9.39 -4.74 2.33
N GLY A 86 10.41 -3.95 2.68
CA GLY A 86 11.74 -4.08 2.08
C GLY A 86 11.90 -3.42 0.71
N ARG A 87 10.92 -2.58 0.29
CA ARG A 87 10.96 -1.65 -0.86
C ARG A 87 10.91 -2.30 -2.24
N GLY A 88 11.56 -3.46 -2.45
CA GLY A 88 11.57 -4.20 -3.72
C GLY A 88 12.15 -3.41 -4.91
N THR A 89 13.07 -2.46 -4.69
CA THR A 89 13.73 -1.71 -5.77
C THR A 89 14.69 -2.60 -6.55
N PHE A 90 14.83 -2.35 -7.86
CA PHE A 90 15.84 -2.99 -8.68
C PHE A 90 17.18 -2.30 -8.45
N VAL A 91 17.97 -2.82 -7.51
CA VAL A 91 19.17 -2.18 -6.95
C VAL A 91 20.27 -1.92 -8.00
N ASN A 92 20.34 -2.73 -9.06
CA ASN A 92 21.32 -2.63 -10.14
C ASN A 92 20.91 -1.65 -11.24
N LEU A 93 19.68 -1.16 -11.22
CA LEU A 93 19.18 -0.20 -12.19
C LEU A 93 19.25 1.22 -11.61
N SER A 94 19.32 2.22 -12.49
CA SER A 94 19.21 3.61 -12.10
C SER A 94 17.80 3.96 -11.60
N VAL A 95 17.65 5.11 -10.96
CA VAL A 95 16.36 5.66 -10.55
C VAL A 95 15.40 5.74 -11.74
N GLU A 96 15.83 6.31 -12.86
CA GLU A 96 14.97 6.47 -14.04
C GLU A 96 14.57 5.12 -14.66
N GLU A 97 15.47 4.14 -14.72
CA GLU A 97 15.15 2.79 -15.20
C GLU A 97 14.15 2.08 -14.29
N ASN A 98 14.27 2.23 -12.96
CA ASN A 98 13.25 1.74 -12.02
C ASN A 98 11.87 2.34 -12.31
N LEU A 99 11.77 3.65 -12.56
CA LEU A 99 10.52 4.30 -12.91
C LEU A 99 9.96 3.76 -14.23
N ARG A 100 10.78 3.60 -15.27
CA ARG A 100 10.37 3.06 -16.57
C ARG A 100 9.78 1.65 -16.46
N ILE A 101 10.37 0.79 -15.62
CA ILE A 101 9.85 -0.57 -15.36
C ILE A 101 8.46 -0.51 -14.73
N GLY A 102 8.17 0.46 -13.86
CA GLY A 102 6.84 0.64 -13.27
C GLY A 102 5.71 0.81 -14.31
N ALA A 103 6.05 1.31 -15.50
CA ALA A 103 5.10 1.46 -16.60
C ALA A 103 5.08 0.27 -17.59
N TYR A 104 5.84 -0.80 -17.34
CA TYR A 104 6.08 -1.88 -18.32
C TYR A 104 4.82 -2.55 -18.85
N ILE A 105 3.83 -2.83 -17.98
CA ILE A 105 2.60 -3.54 -18.37
C ILE A 105 1.54 -2.63 -18.99
N ARG A 106 1.75 -1.32 -19.03
CA ARG A 106 0.76 -0.38 -19.60
C ARG A 106 0.65 -0.60 -21.11
N ARG A 107 -0.61 -0.73 -21.58
CA ARG A 107 -0.89 -0.90 -23.02
C ARG A 107 -0.51 0.33 -23.82
N ALA A 108 -0.79 1.53 -23.30
CA ALA A 108 -0.38 2.79 -23.89
C ALA A 108 0.99 3.20 -23.32
N ARG A 109 2.03 3.13 -24.12
CA ARG A 109 3.37 3.64 -23.75
C ARG A 109 3.47 5.16 -23.87
N ASP A 110 2.44 5.79 -24.44
CA ASP A 110 2.36 7.24 -24.55
C ASP A 110 2.28 7.89 -23.19
N GLY A 111 3.07 8.93 -22.99
CA GLY A 111 3.09 9.69 -21.74
C GLY A 111 4.00 9.14 -20.64
N VAL A 112 4.76 8.04 -20.84
CA VAL A 112 5.71 7.54 -19.82
C VAL A 112 6.71 8.60 -19.41
N ALA A 113 7.26 9.37 -20.38
CA ALA A 113 8.18 10.47 -20.07
C ALA A 113 7.50 11.56 -19.22
N ARG A 114 6.25 11.92 -19.54
CA ARG A 114 5.46 12.87 -18.75
C ARG A 114 5.19 12.37 -17.34
N ASP A 115 4.91 11.07 -17.18
CA ASP A 115 4.70 10.48 -15.87
C ASP A 115 5.98 10.45 -15.05
N ILE A 116 7.13 10.21 -15.66
CA ILE A 116 8.44 10.30 -15.00
C ILE A 116 8.67 11.72 -14.47
N GLU A 117 8.43 12.74 -15.31
CA GLU A 117 8.56 14.15 -14.88
C GLU A 117 7.58 14.47 -13.74
N ARG A 118 6.36 13.92 -13.76
CA ARG A 118 5.42 14.05 -12.65
C ARG A 118 5.91 13.37 -11.38
N MET A 119 6.52 12.17 -11.47
CA MET A 119 7.16 11.54 -10.31
C MET A 119 8.29 12.40 -9.75
N TYR A 120 9.05 13.08 -10.60
CA TYR A 120 10.08 14.01 -10.15
C TYR A 120 9.51 15.28 -9.47
N GLN A 121 8.28 15.68 -9.81
CA GLN A 121 7.58 16.75 -9.08
C GLN A 121 7.15 16.29 -7.67
N TYR A 122 6.63 15.07 -7.53
CA TYR A 122 6.29 14.50 -6.22
C TYR A 122 7.52 14.16 -5.39
N PHE A 123 8.59 13.71 -6.02
CA PHE A 123 9.83 13.25 -5.39
C PHE A 123 11.04 14.01 -5.97
N PRO A 124 11.26 15.29 -5.65
CA PRO A 124 12.34 16.08 -6.26
C PRO A 124 13.73 15.47 -6.07
N LEU A 125 13.96 14.81 -4.93
CA LEU A 125 15.20 14.10 -4.63
C LEU A 125 15.53 13.01 -5.66
N LEU A 126 14.53 12.35 -6.23
CA LEU A 126 14.73 11.35 -7.28
C LEU A 126 15.13 12.00 -8.60
N ALA A 127 14.69 13.22 -8.89
CA ALA A 127 15.11 13.97 -10.07
C ALA A 127 16.61 14.28 -10.06
N GLU A 128 17.11 14.73 -8.90
CA GLU A 128 18.54 15.03 -8.70
C GLU A 128 19.41 13.78 -8.90
N ARG A 129 18.86 12.61 -8.59
CA ARG A 129 19.56 11.31 -8.57
C ARG A 129 19.13 10.39 -9.71
N ARG A 130 18.49 10.92 -10.77
CA ARG A 130 17.86 10.12 -11.84
C ARG A 130 18.76 9.07 -12.50
N ARG A 131 20.08 9.36 -12.60
CA ARG A 131 21.09 8.47 -13.19
C ARG A 131 21.82 7.61 -12.14
N GLN A 132 21.58 7.86 -10.85
CA GLN A 132 22.22 7.13 -9.77
C GLN A 132 21.63 5.72 -9.68
N GLN A 133 22.49 4.75 -9.40
CA GLN A 133 22.07 3.37 -9.18
C GLN A 133 21.25 3.26 -7.90
N ALA A 134 20.08 2.60 -7.97
CA ALA A 134 19.12 2.55 -6.87
C ALA A 134 19.68 1.90 -5.59
N GLY A 135 20.60 0.95 -5.73
CA GLY A 135 21.26 0.30 -4.59
C GLY A 135 22.14 1.23 -3.75
N THR A 136 22.53 2.39 -4.29
CA THR A 136 23.37 3.37 -3.59
C THR A 136 22.57 4.48 -2.89
N LEU A 137 21.24 4.44 -3.03
CA LEU A 137 20.33 5.36 -2.35
C LEU A 137 20.20 5.00 -0.87
N SER A 138 19.92 6.00 -0.03
CA SER A 138 19.52 5.76 1.35
C SER A 138 18.21 4.97 1.44
N GLY A 139 17.93 4.42 2.60
CA GLY A 139 16.69 3.66 2.81
C GLY A 139 15.42 4.44 2.50
N GLY A 140 15.36 5.71 2.87
CA GLY A 140 14.22 6.58 2.59
C GLY A 140 14.07 6.91 1.11
N GLU A 141 15.17 7.16 0.41
CA GLU A 141 15.19 7.39 -1.03
C GLU A 141 14.75 6.16 -1.82
N GLN A 142 15.17 4.97 -1.38
CA GLN A 142 14.71 3.71 -1.97
C GLN A 142 13.21 3.50 -1.75
N GLN A 143 12.68 3.88 -0.59
CA GLN A 143 11.24 3.83 -0.32
C GLN A 143 10.46 4.79 -1.21
N MET A 144 10.94 6.03 -1.35
CA MET A 144 10.37 7.00 -2.29
C MET A 144 10.38 6.47 -3.73
N LEU A 145 11.49 5.84 -4.15
CA LEU A 145 11.61 5.24 -5.47
C LEU A 145 10.64 4.07 -5.67
N ALA A 146 10.46 3.22 -4.66
CA ALA A 146 9.51 2.11 -4.72
C ALA A 146 8.06 2.60 -4.89
N ILE A 147 7.68 3.65 -4.16
CA ILE A 147 6.36 4.28 -4.27
C ILE A 147 6.20 4.95 -5.64
N ALA A 148 7.18 5.75 -6.07
CA ALA A 148 7.17 6.40 -7.37
C ALA A 148 7.06 5.38 -8.52
N ARG A 149 7.79 4.27 -8.45
CA ARG A 149 7.70 3.17 -9.43
C ARG A 149 6.31 2.53 -9.45
N ALA A 150 5.69 2.31 -8.29
CA ALA A 150 4.33 1.78 -8.21
C ALA A 150 3.31 2.75 -8.85
N LEU A 151 3.47 4.05 -8.65
CA LEU A 151 2.63 5.10 -9.25
C LEU A 151 2.79 5.19 -10.77
N MET A 152 3.93 4.78 -11.36
CA MET A 152 4.12 4.71 -12.82
C MET A 152 3.13 3.76 -13.51
N LEU A 153 2.52 2.82 -12.79
CA LEU A 153 1.42 2.00 -13.30
C LEU A 153 0.14 2.84 -13.55
N ARG A 154 0.01 4.02 -12.95
CA ARG A 154 -1.25 4.77 -12.79
C ARG A 154 -2.31 3.92 -12.10
N PRO A 155 -2.03 3.46 -10.88
CA PRO A 155 -2.89 2.49 -10.21
C PRO A 155 -4.22 3.12 -9.79
N ARG A 156 -5.26 2.30 -9.69
CA ARG A 156 -6.50 2.63 -8.99
C ARG A 156 -6.39 2.33 -7.50
N LEU A 157 -5.64 1.28 -7.16
CA LEU A 157 -5.34 0.85 -5.80
C LEU A 157 -3.83 0.75 -5.60
N LEU A 158 -3.30 1.55 -4.69
CA LEU A 158 -1.93 1.45 -4.19
C LEU A 158 -1.94 0.71 -2.85
N VAL A 159 -1.21 -0.39 -2.78
CA VAL A 159 -1.08 -1.24 -1.59
C VAL A 159 0.30 -1.03 -1.00
N LEU A 160 0.37 -0.58 0.26
CA LEU A 160 1.62 -0.22 0.94
C LEU A 160 1.81 -1.08 2.19
N ASP A 161 2.91 -1.80 2.25
CA ASP A 161 3.27 -2.68 3.38
C ASP A 161 4.37 -2.04 4.22
N GLU A 162 4.01 -1.49 5.38
CA GLU A 162 4.87 -0.83 6.37
C GLU A 162 5.83 0.21 5.75
N PRO A 163 5.32 1.22 5.01
CA PRO A 163 6.17 2.16 4.28
C PRO A 163 7.03 3.06 5.19
N SER A 164 6.73 3.13 6.49
CA SER A 164 7.50 3.91 7.48
C SER A 164 8.65 3.12 8.13
N PHE A 165 8.66 1.79 7.99
CA PHE A 165 9.55 0.91 8.75
C PHE A 165 11.04 1.22 8.50
N GLY A 166 11.78 1.45 9.59
CA GLY A 166 13.23 1.70 9.56
C GLY A 166 13.65 3.03 8.93
N LEU A 167 12.73 4.00 8.83
CA LEU A 167 13.02 5.32 8.27
C LEU A 167 13.07 6.40 9.35
N ALA A 168 13.85 7.46 9.07
CA ALA A 168 13.91 8.63 9.95
C ALA A 168 12.55 9.38 9.93
N PRO A 169 12.10 9.97 11.07
CA PRO A 169 10.80 10.62 11.20
C PRO A 169 10.50 11.68 10.13
N LEU A 170 11.48 12.49 9.74
CA LEU A 170 11.33 13.50 8.70
C LEU A 170 11.05 12.89 7.31
N VAL A 171 11.66 11.74 7.01
CA VAL A 171 11.45 11.02 5.75
C VAL A 171 10.04 10.43 5.74
N VAL A 172 9.61 9.84 6.86
CA VAL A 172 8.24 9.30 7.01
C VAL A 172 7.22 10.41 6.79
N ALA A 173 7.35 11.55 7.46
CA ALA A 173 6.47 12.70 7.29
C ALA A 173 6.40 13.19 5.83
N SER A 174 7.55 13.18 5.13
CA SER A 174 7.60 13.52 3.70
C SER A 174 6.83 12.53 2.84
N ILE A 175 7.04 11.23 3.05
CA ILE A 175 6.34 10.16 2.31
C ILE A 175 4.82 10.27 2.52
N PHE A 176 4.36 10.44 3.75
CA PHE A 176 2.93 10.52 4.08
C PHE A 176 2.28 11.75 3.43
N ARG A 177 2.96 12.90 3.45
CA ARG A 177 2.50 14.12 2.74
C ARG A 177 2.41 13.91 1.23
N ILE A 178 3.37 13.21 0.63
CA ILE A 178 3.35 12.89 -0.80
C ILE A 178 2.17 11.94 -1.10
N MET A 179 1.93 10.93 -0.26
CA MET A 179 0.79 10.01 -0.45
C MET A 179 -0.56 10.73 -0.41
N GLU A 180 -0.72 11.70 0.51
CA GLU A 180 -1.94 12.51 0.54
C GLU A 180 -2.09 13.38 -0.71
N THR A 181 -1.00 13.98 -1.19
CA THR A 181 -0.99 14.76 -2.44
C THR A 181 -1.37 13.88 -3.63
N VAL A 182 -0.77 12.70 -3.77
CA VAL A 182 -1.07 11.74 -4.84
C VAL A 182 -2.52 11.26 -4.77
N ARG A 183 -3.02 10.92 -3.57
CA ARG A 183 -4.43 10.56 -3.37
C ARG A 183 -5.35 11.63 -3.94
N ARG A 184 -5.12 12.89 -3.59
CA ARG A 184 -5.96 14.04 -3.98
C ARG A 184 -5.87 14.34 -5.48
N GLU A 185 -4.68 14.34 -6.05
CA GLU A 185 -4.44 14.76 -7.43
C GLU A 185 -4.70 13.65 -8.44
N GLU A 186 -4.32 12.42 -8.12
CA GLU A 186 -4.44 11.24 -9.01
C GLU A 186 -5.70 10.40 -8.72
N ARG A 187 -6.43 10.69 -7.62
CA ARG A 187 -7.56 9.91 -7.12
C ARG A 187 -7.23 8.43 -6.89
N VAL A 188 -6.00 8.16 -6.48
CA VAL A 188 -5.55 6.82 -6.12
C VAL A 188 -6.11 6.44 -4.75
N SER A 189 -6.74 5.28 -4.64
CA SER A 189 -7.13 4.72 -3.34
C SER A 189 -5.94 4.00 -2.72
N ILE A 190 -5.78 4.06 -1.41
CA ILE A 190 -4.61 3.51 -0.72
C ILE A 190 -5.03 2.52 0.35
N LEU A 191 -4.53 1.29 0.27
CA LEU A 191 -4.58 0.31 1.34
C LEU A 191 -3.21 0.31 2.04
N LEU A 192 -3.19 0.83 3.27
CA LEU A 192 -1.99 1.03 4.07
C LEU A 192 -1.92 0.00 5.18
N VAL A 193 -0.86 -0.76 5.25
CA VAL A 193 -0.51 -1.57 6.43
C VAL A 193 0.57 -0.85 7.22
N GLU A 194 0.34 -0.63 8.49
CA GLU A 194 1.30 0.00 9.40
C GLU A 194 1.24 -0.62 10.81
N GLN A 195 2.39 -0.64 11.44
CA GLN A 195 2.50 -0.95 12.87
C GLN A 195 2.32 0.30 13.72
N ASN A 196 2.79 1.45 13.25
CA ASN A 196 2.61 2.73 13.93
C ASN A 196 1.20 3.27 13.66
N ALA A 197 0.28 2.95 14.58
CA ALA A 197 -1.12 3.34 14.46
C ALA A 197 -1.30 4.87 14.44
N ALA A 198 -0.49 5.63 15.20
CA ALA A 198 -0.59 7.09 15.23
C ALA A 198 -0.38 7.69 13.83
N LEU A 199 0.70 7.29 13.17
CA LEU A 199 1.01 7.74 11.81
C LEU A 199 -0.06 7.31 10.79
N ALA A 200 -0.49 6.05 10.86
CA ALA A 200 -1.49 5.55 9.93
C ALA A 200 -2.84 6.29 10.06
N LEU A 201 -3.27 6.57 11.30
CA LEU A 201 -4.54 7.27 11.59
C LEU A 201 -4.51 8.76 11.25
N GLU A 202 -3.34 9.38 11.09
CA GLU A 202 -3.23 10.75 10.56
C GLU A 202 -3.61 10.83 9.08
N LEU A 203 -3.39 9.75 8.33
CA LEU A 203 -3.60 9.72 6.88
C LEU A 203 -4.91 9.02 6.49
N ALA A 204 -5.34 8.01 7.27
CA ALA A 204 -6.46 7.15 6.92
C ALA A 204 -7.83 7.81 7.14
N ASP A 205 -8.79 7.45 6.29
CA ASP A 205 -10.21 7.76 6.50
C ASP A 205 -10.86 6.70 7.41
N HIS A 206 -10.51 5.43 7.17
CA HIS A 206 -10.99 4.26 7.92
C HIS A 206 -9.84 3.38 8.37
N ALA A 207 -10.04 2.67 9.46
CA ALA A 207 -9.07 1.71 9.97
C ALA A 207 -9.73 0.40 10.41
N TYR A 208 -8.95 -0.67 10.31
CA TYR A 208 -9.27 -2.00 10.81
C TYR A 208 -8.11 -2.49 11.67
N LEU A 209 -8.41 -2.92 12.89
CA LEU A 209 -7.43 -3.51 13.79
C LEU A 209 -7.46 -5.03 13.65
N LEU A 210 -6.32 -5.61 13.28
CA LEU A 210 -6.13 -7.04 13.17
C LEU A 210 -5.40 -7.58 14.40
N GLU A 211 -5.93 -8.66 14.95
CA GLU A 211 -5.28 -9.46 15.97
C GLU A 211 -5.44 -10.95 15.59
N THR A 212 -4.32 -11.67 15.53
CA THR A 212 -4.30 -13.11 15.25
C THR A 212 -5.20 -13.52 14.08
N GLY A 213 -5.06 -12.81 12.95
CA GLY A 213 -5.78 -13.12 11.71
C GLY A 213 -7.28 -12.77 11.71
N ARG A 214 -7.75 -11.96 12.66
CA ARG A 214 -9.15 -11.51 12.77
C ARG A 214 -9.23 -10.00 12.87
N VAL A 215 -10.28 -9.40 12.34
CA VAL A 215 -10.61 -8.01 12.60
C VAL A 215 -11.31 -7.93 13.94
N VAL A 216 -10.71 -7.20 14.89
CA VAL A 216 -11.25 -7.03 16.25
C VAL A 216 -11.89 -5.65 16.44
N MET A 217 -11.55 -4.67 15.61
CA MET A 217 -12.16 -3.35 15.60
C MET A 217 -12.16 -2.80 14.18
N ALA A 218 -13.22 -2.09 13.82
CA ALA A 218 -13.35 -1.36 12.56
C ALA A 218 -14.05 -0.03 12.80
N GLY A 219 -13.65 1.03 12.08
CA GLY A 219 -14.27 2.35 12.22
C GLY A 219 -13.50 3.42 11.46
N THR A 220 -13.93 4.66 11.62
CA THR A 220 -13.21 5.83 11.11
C THR A 220 -11.91 6.07 11.88
N ALA A 221 -10.94 6.73 11.27
CA ALA A 221 -9.69 7.09 11.95
C ALA A 221 -9.96 7.92 13.23
N GLN A 222 -10.98 8.79 13.20
CA GLN A 222 -11.38 9.59 14.38
C GLN A 222 -11.91 8.74 15.52
N GLU A 223 -12.70 7.69 15.23
CA GLU A 223 -13.19 6.76 16.25
C GLU A 223 -12.04 6.01 16.90
N PHE A 224 -11.05 5.56 16.09
CA PHE A 224 -9.84 4.92 16.60
C PHE A 224 -9.02 5.84 17.50
N GLN A 225 -8.82 7.11 17.12
CA GLN A 225 -8.08 8.10 17.92
C GLN A 225 -8.76 8.44 19.24
N ARG A 226 -10.09 8.28 19.33
CA ARG A 226 -10.87 8.52 20.56
C ARG A 226 -11.01 7.29 21.46
N ASN A 227 -10.74 6.10 20.94
CA ASN A 227 -10.89 4.85 21.67
C ASN A 227 -9.77 4.69 22.70
N GLU A 228 -10.12 4.62 24.00
CA GLU A 228 -9.14 4.52 25.09
C GLU A 228 -8.28 3.25 25.01
N GLN A 229 -8.85 2.12 24.61
CA GLN A 229 -8.11 0.86 24.50
C GLN A 229 -7.06 0.95 23.40
N VAL A 230 -7.41 1.52 22.22
CA VAL A 230 -6.48 1.76 21.12
C VAL A 230 -5.39 2.74 21.54
N ARG A 231 -5.75 3.81 22.23
CA ARG A 231 -4.79 4.81 22.74
C ARG A 231 -3.74 4.17 23.64
N ARG A 232 -4.16 3.39 24.62
CA ARG A 232 -3.24 2.72 25.56
C ARG A 232 -2.38 1.64 24.89
N SER A 233 -2.96 0.82 24.00
CA SER A 233 -2.29 -0.36 23.46
C SER A 233 -1.46 -0.07 22.19
N TYR A 234 -1.87 0.94 21.41
CA TYR A 234 -1.30 1.17 20.06
C TYR A 234 -0.82 2.60 19.82
N LEU A 235 -1.29 3.61 20.56
CA LEU A 235 -0.85 5.01 20.39
C LEU A 235 0.16 5.46 21.46
N GLY A 236 0.35 4.69 22.52
CA GLY A 236 1.35 4.97 23.56
C GLY A 236 1.00 6.18 24.45
N ILE A 237 -0.31 6.55 24.55
CA ILE A 237 -0.83 7.70 25.32
C ILE A 237 -2.02 7.28 26.18
#